data_b9f1afcbc3d65586d84d9becf14ab2b6
#
_entry.id   b9f1afcbc3d65586d84d9becf14ab2b6
#
_cell.length_a   1.000
_cell.length_b   1.000
_cell.length_c   1.000
_cell.angle_alpha   90.00
_cell.angle_beta   90.00
_cell.angle_gamma   90.00
#
_symmetry.space_group_name_H-M   'P 1'
#
loop_
_entity.id
_entity.type
_entity.pdbx_description
1 polymer ?
#
loop_
_entity_poly.entity_id
_entity_poly.type
_entity_poly.pdbx_seq_one_letter_code
_entity_poly.pdbx_strand_id
1 'polypeptide(L)'
;DAIGELAEDLKFTTEVGREDFVYWAELPPGEGRTDVKLCSAPLDVAPFLEEFYGKMRTVVMTSATLAVGGDFGYMIERLGLGGSQAERVRTLKVGSPFDYESQVLVCVPTFLPSPKEEGYEEAVEEVLRTLTLEVRRGTLALFTSHRMLRDVHGSLREELGDEGVLLLGQGLDGPRSFLAKRFREEVGSVLLGTDSFWEGVDVPGEALEVLVIVRLPFSVPTEPLVEAKCERLRKEGRDPFWEYSLPEAVIKFRQGFGRLIRHRNDRGVVVVLDGRAVRSKYGRTFLDSLPVGFRKVRSLEELVRLVRGWFEEGPDERRRARALWAQAVGT
;
A
#
# COMPACT_ATOMS: atom_id res chain seq x y z
N ASP A 1 -24.35 18.28 26.24
CA ASP A 1 -23.61 19.48 26.60
C ASP A 1 -22.13 19.31 26.22
N ALA A 2 -21.64 20.08 25.25
CA ALA A 2 -20.29 19.93 24.69
C ALA A 2 -19.17 20.03 25.74
N ILE A 3 -19.37 20.78 26.83
CA ILE A 3 -18.40 20.91 27.93
C ILE A 3 -18.38 19.61 28.75
N GLY A 4 -19.54 19.01 28.98
CA GLY A 4 -19.62 17.72 29.68
C GLY A 4 -18.95 16.59 28.90
N GLU A 5 -19.23 16.52 27.61
CA GLU A 5 -18.58 15.54 26.71
C GLU A 5 -17.07 15.73 26.67
N LEU A 6 -16.57 16.96 26.53
CA LEU A 6 -15.13 17.24 26.56
C LEU A 6 -14.48 16.85 27.91
N ALA A 7 -15.17 17.09 29.05
CA ALA A 7 -14.67 16.70 30.35
C ALA A 7 -14.60 15.17 30.51
N GLU A 8 -15.61 14.44 30.01
CA GLU A 8 -15.60 12.97 29.99
C GLU A 8 -14.51 12.41 29.09
N ASP A 9 -14.32 12.95 27.89
CA ASP A 9 -13.27 12.55 26.97
C ASP A 9 -11.87 12.79 27.54
N LEU A 10 -11.66 13.96 28.17
CA LEU A 10 -10.41 14.29 28.82
C LEU A 10 -10.13 13.33 30.00
N LYS A 11 -11.13 13.08 30.83
CA LYS A 11 -11.04 12.13 31.94
C LYS A 11 -10.72 10.74 31.41
N PHE A 12 -11.44 10.26 30.42
CA PHE A 12 -11.23 8.94 29.79
C PHE A 12 -9.79 8.77 29.27
N THR A 13 -9.26 9.81 28.59
CA THR A 13 -7.92 9.75 27.98
C THR A 13 -6.79 9.88 29.00
N THR A 14 -7.01 10.57 30.14
CA THR A 14 -5.98 10.81 31.16
C THR A 14 -5.95 9.77 32.27
N GLU A 15 -7.10 9.17 32.61
CA GLU A 15 -7.17 8.15 33.68
C GLU A 15 -6.65 6.78 33.25
N VAL A 16 -6.55 6.52 31.93
CA VAL A 16 -6.04 5.25 31.37
C VAL A 16 -6.68 4.03 32.02
N GLY A 17 -8.00 4.10 32.25
CA GLY A 17 -8.74 3.16 33.11
C GLY A 17 -9.18 1.85 32.41
N ARG A 18 -8.96 1.69 31.11
CA ARG A 18 -9.43 0.52 30.35
C ARG A 18 -8.26 -0.22 29.70
N GLU A 19 -8.11 -1.50 30.03
CA GLU A 19 -7.07 -2.38 29.46
C GLU A 19 -7.32 -2.76 28.00
N ASP A 20 -8.55 -2.62 27.50
CA ASP A 20 -8.94 -2.88 26.12
C ASP A 20 -8.76 -1.66 25.19
N PHE A 21 -8.18 -0.56 25.72
CA PHE A 21 -7.85 0.65 24.96
C PHE A 21 -6.34 0.91 24.98
N VAL A 22 -5.89 1.57 23.93
CA VAL A 22 -4.55 2.15 23.82
C VAL A 22 -4.66 3.66 23.99
N TYR A 23 -3.79 4.25 24.79
CA TYR A 23 -3.74 5.68 25.08
C TYR A 23 -2.36 6.21 24.71
N TRP A 24 -2.32 7.35 24.01
CA TRP A 24 -1.04 7.98 23.67
C TRP A 24 -1.19 9.49 23.50
N ALA A 25 -0.07 10.19 23.45
CA ALA A 25 -0.01 11.60 23.15
C ALA A 25 0.77 11.81 21.84
N GLU A 26 0.22 12.62 20.94
CA GLU A 26 0.91 13.06 19.73
C GLU A 26 1.45 14.47 19.95
N LEU A 27 2.74 14.64 19.66
CA LEU A 27 3.37 15.96 19.59
C LEU A 27 3.36 16.46 18.17
N PRO A 28 2.96 17.70 17.90
CA PRO A 28 2.98 18.26 16.57
C PRO A 28 4.43 18.38 16.07
N PRO A 29 4.70 18.13 14.78
CA PRO A 29 6.03 18.29 14.21
C PRO A 29 6.45 19.77 14.21
N GLY A 30 7.68 20.05 14.64
CA GLY A 30 8.32 21.38 14.65
C GLY A 30 8.64 21.91 16.04
N GLU A 31 9.73 22.72 16.14
CA GLU A 31 10.15 23.35 17.38
C GLU A 31 9.15 24.44 17.83
N GLY A 32 8.82 24.49 19.11
CA GLY A 32 8.01 25.53 19.72
C GLY A 32 6.48 25.35 19.63
N ARG A 33 5.97 24.21 19.14
CA ARG A 33 4.53 23.90 19.21
C ARG A 33 4.20 23.21 20.53
N THR A 34 3.18 23.76 21.23
CA THR A 34 2.73 23.28 22.54
C THR A 34 1.44 22.48 22.49
N ASP A 35 0.85 22.34 21.31
CA ASP A 35 -0.44 21.67 21.17
C ASP A 35 -0.24 20.16 21.20
N VAL A 36 -0.44 19.54 22.36
CA VAL A 36 -0.42 18.10 22.56
C VAL A 36 -1.80 17.55 22.26
N LYS A 37 -1.86 16.55 21.39
CA LYS A 37 -3.09 15.81 21.11
C LYS A 37 -3.11 14.53 21.95
N LEU A 38 -4.09 14.42 22.86
CA LEU A 38 -4.35 13.20 23.59
C LEU A 38 -5.24 12.28 22.74
N CYS A 39 -4.85 11.05 22.62
CA CYS A 39 -5.50 10.05 21.76
C CYS A 39 -5.82 8.79 22.57
N SER A 40 -6.95 8.17 22.22
CA SER A 40 -7.29 6.85 22.70
C SER A 40 -8.01 6.08 21.59
N ALA A 41 -7.79 4.77 21.52
CA ALA A 41 -8.51 3.90 20.59
C ALA A 41 -8.66 2.49 21.18
N PRO A 42 -9.75 1.79 20.86
CA PRO A 42 -9.91 0.41 21.28
C PRO A 42 -8.84 -0.47 20.60
N LEU A 43 -8.26 -1.36 21.38
CA LEU A 43 -7.29 -2.34 20.88
C LEU A 43 -7.95 -3.34 19.92
N ASP A 44 -9.24 -3.63 20.13
CA ASP A 44 -10.03 -4.47 19.28
C ASP A 44 -11.40 -3.82 19.02
N VAL A 45 -11.74 -3.65 17.75
CA VAL A 45 -13.02 -3.08 17.34
C VAL A 45 -14.12 -4.13 17.19
N ALA A 46 -13.75 -5.42 17.17
CA ALA A 46 -14.69 -6.51 16.93
C ALA A 46 -15.89 -6.51 17.90
N PRO A 47 -15.73 -6.32 19.24
CA PRO A 47 -16.86 -6.28 20.16
C PRO A 47 -17.87 -5.17 19.88
N PHE A 48 -17.37 -3.98 19.48
CA PHE A 48 -18.23 -2.84 19.16
C PHE A 48 -19.01 -3.08 17.87
N LEU A 49 -18.34 -3.68 16.88
CA LEU A 49 -18.97 -4.02 15.59
C LEU A 49 -19.98 -5.17 15.75
N GLU A 50 -19.70 -6.16 16.59
CA GLU A 50 -20.64 -7.26 16.88
C GLU A 50 -21.94 -6.71 17.48
N GLU A 51 -21.86 -5.77 18.44
CA GLU A 51 -23.02 -5.10 19.00
C GLU A 51 -23.80 -4.32 17.94
N PHE A 52 -23.08 -3.58 17.08
CA PHE A 52 -23.67 -2.84 15.98
C PHE A 52 -24.43 -3.75 15.00
N TYR A 53 -23.79 -4.85 14.55
CA TYR A 53 -24.42 -5.80 13.62
C TYR A 53 -25.59 -6.55 14.25
N GLY A 54 -25.56 -6.77 15.57
CA GLY A 54 -26.66 -7.40 16.31
C GLY A 54 -27.97 -6.61 16.20
N LYS A 55 -27.89 -5.29 16.01
CA LYS A 55 -29.04 -4.37 15.82
C LYS A 55 -29.54 -4.34 14.38
N MET A 56 -28.80 -4.91 13.42
CA MET A 56 -29.12 -4.83 12.00
C MET A 56 -29.75 -6.13 11.50
N ARG A 57 -30.80 -6.00 10.66
CA ARG A 57 -31.40 -7.14 9.99
C ARG A 57 -30.46 -7.74 8.95
N THR A 58 -29.81 -6.90 8.16
CA THR A 58 -28.90 -7.29 7.09
C THR A 58 -27.80 -6.24 6.95
N VAL A 59 -26.55 -6.72 6.78
CA VAL A 59 -25.39 -5.89 6.47
C VAL A 59 -24.73 -6.47 5.23
N VAL A 60 -24.42 -5.62 4.25
CA VAL A 60 -23.66 -6.00 3.05
C VAL A 60 -22.36 -5.24 3.05
N MET A 61 -21.25 -5.98 3.04
CA MET A 61 -19.90 -5.43 2.96
C MET A 61 -19.28 -5.83 1.62
N THR A 62 -18.70 -4.88 0.92
CA THR A 62 -18.05 -5.12 -0.36
C THR A 62 -16.74 -4.37 -0.45
N SER A 63 -15.68 -5.08 -0.84
CA SER A 63 -14.36 -4.49 -1.09
C SER A 63 -13.52 -5.47 -1.92
N ALA A 64 -12.55 -4.95 -2.64
CA ALA A 64 -11.54 -5.76 -3.34
C ALA A 64 -10.53 -6.43 -2.39
N THR A 65 -10.48 -6.01 -1.11
CA THR A 65 -9.46 -6.42 -0.14
C THR A 65 -10.01 -7.15 1.10
N LEU A 66 -11.27 -7.62 1.07
CA LEU A 66 -11.85 -8.40 2.19
C LEU A 66 -11.24 -9.80 2.34
N ALA A 67 -10.66 -10.36 1.30
CA ALA A 67 -10.00 -11.66 1.38
C ALA A 67 -8.48 -11.50 1.40
N VAL A 68 -7.79 -12.16 2.33
CA VAL A 68 -6.34 -12.25 2.43
C VAL A 68 -5.93 -13.68 2.11
N GLY A 69 -5.00 -13.88 1.16
CA GLY A 69 -4.64 -15.24 0.71
C GLY A 69 -5.80 -16.05 0.10
N GLY A 70 -6.88 -15.38 -0.30
CA GLY A 70 -8.10 -16.04 -0.83
C GLY A 70 -9.13 -16.39 0.24
N ASP A 71 -8.85 -16.19 1.51
CA ASP A 71 -9.68 -16.49 2.67
C ASP A 71 -10.23 -15.23 3.33
N PHE A 72 -11.43 -15.33 3.92
CA PHE A 72 -12.09 -14.23 4.63
C PHE A 72 -11.86 -14.26 6.15
N GLY A 73 -11.22 -15.29 6.69
CA GLY A 73 -11.06 -15.53 8.13
C GLY A 73 -10.50 -14.34 8.87
N TYR A 74 -9.43 -13.71 8.33
CA TYR A 74 -8.85 -12.53 8.93
C TYR A 74 -9.85 -11.36 9.09
N MET A 75 -10.63 -11.06 8.05
CA MET A 75 -11.63 -9.99 8.10
C MET A 75 -12.84 -10.36 8.95
N ILE A 76 -13.26 -11.63 8.97
CA ILE A 76 -14.33 -12.13 9.83
C ILE A 76 -13.95 -11.92 11.30
N GLU A 77 -12.73 -12.28 11.70
CA GLU A 77 -12.21 -12.05 13.06
C GLU A 77 -12.14 -10.54 13.38
N ARG A 78 -11.52 -9.75 12.51
CA ARG A 78 -11.33 -8.30 12.70
C ARG A 78 -12.63 -7.51 12.81
N LEU A 79 -13.68 -7.96 12.13
CA LEU A 79 -14.99 -7.30 12.11
C LEU A 79 -15.96 -7.87 13.16
N GLY A 80 -15.55 -8.81 14.02
CA GLY A 80 -16.41 -9.39 15.03
C GLY A 80 -17.54 -10.26 14.45
N LEU A 81 -17.31 -10.88 13.31
CA LEU A 81 -18.31 -11.71 12.63
C LEU A 81 -18.17 -13.20 12.93
N GLY A 82 -17.11 -13.62 13.67
CA GLY A 82 -16.83 -15.02 13.99
C GLY A 82 -17.53 -15.55 15.23
N GLY A 83 -18.08 -14.68 16.09
CA GLY A 83 -18.76 -15.02 17.33
C GLY A 83 -20.23 -15.42 17.15
N SER A 84 -21.11 -14.72 17.84
CA SER A 84 -22.58 -14.95 17.79
C SER A 84 -23.19 -14.73 16.40
N GLN A 85 -22.50 -14.04 15.51
CA GLN A 85 -22.93 -13.76 14.15
C GLN A 85 -22.49 -14.80 13.11
N ALA A 86 -21.63 -15.76 13.45
CA ALA A 86 -20.99 -16.69 12.52
C ALA A 86 -21.96 -17.43 11.59
N GLU A 87 -23.10 -17.90 12.12
CA GLU A 87 -24.12 -18.61 11.34
C GLU A 87 -24.83 -17.74 10.29
N ARG A 88 -24.83 -16.43 10.50
CA ARG A 88 -25.44 -15.42 9.59
C ARG A 88 -24.49 -14.99 8.48
N VAL A 89 -23.19 -15.21 8.62
CA VAL A 89 -22.19 -14.75 7.66
C VAL A 89 -22.26 -15.57 6.38
N ARG A 90 -22.27 -14.88 5.27
CA ARG A 90 -22.13 -15.47 3.93
C ARG A 90 -21.03 -14.71 3.21
N THR A 91 -20.08 -15.44 2.68
CA THR A 91 -18.96 -14.89 1.93
C THR A 91 -19.07 -15.22 0.46
N LEU A 92 -18.75 -14.26 -0.41
CA LEU A 92 -18.73 -14.44 -1.85
C LEU A 92 -17.50 -13.76 -2.44
N LYS A 93 -16.70 -14.50 -3.18
CA LYS A 93 -15.61 -13.99 -3.99
C LYS A 93 -15.99 -14.03 -5.45
N VAL A 94 -16.07 -12.85 -6.08
CA VAL A 94 -16.39 -12.73 -7.50
C VAL A 94 -15.11 -12.45 -8.27
N GLY A 95 -14.97 -13.00 -9.46
CA GLY A 95 -13.84 -12.73 -10.35
C GLY A 95 -13.82 -11.27 -10.80
N SER A 96 -12.63 -10.77 -11.14
CA SER A 96 -12.47 -9.43 -11.66
C SER A 96 -12.98 -9.33 -13.11
N PRO A 97 -13.59 -8.20 -13.50
CA PRO A 97 -13.95 -7.94 -14.89
C PRO A 97 -12.76 -7.49 -15.74
N PHE A 98 -11.59 -7.31 -15.13
CA PHE A 98 -10.36 -6.85 -15.79
C PHE A 98 -9.52 -8.02 -16.31
N ASP A 99 -8.94 -7.84 -17.48
CA ASP A 99 -7.98 -8.77 -18.07
C ASP A 99 -6.54 -8.40 -17.65
N TYR A 100 -6.23 -8.66 -16.38
CA TYR A 100 -4.93 -8.32 -15.81
C TYR A 100 -3.76 -8.92 -16.60
N GLU A 101 -3.96 -10.06 -17.28
CA GLU A 101 -2.92 -10.69 -18.09
C GLU A 101 -2.43 -9.81 -19.25
N SER A 102 -3.32 -9.03 -19.84
CA SER A 102 -2.98 -8.08 -20.91
C SER A 102 -2.82 -6.64 -20.43
N GLN A 103 -3.26 -6.32 -19.22
CA GLN A 103 -3.31 -4.95 -18.71
C GLN A 103 -2.15 -4.62 -17.75
N VAL A 104 -1.57 -5.61 -17.05
CA VAL A 104 -0.57 -5.33 -16.00
C VAL A 104 0.68 -6.20 -16.15
N LEU A 105 1.85 -5.57 -16.17
CA LEU A 105 3.13 -6.21 -15.96
C LEU A 105 3.60 -5.97 -14.52
N VAL A 106 3.97 -7.02 -13.79
CA VAL A 106 4.59 -6.90 -12.46
C VAL A 106 6.06 -7.28 -12.54
N CYS A 107 6.94 -6.35 -12.20
CA CYS A 107 8.39 -6.54 -12.16
C CYS A 107 8.91 -6.49 -10.71
N VAL A 108 9.78 -7.42 -10.36
CA VAL A 108 10.48 -7.44 -9.07
C VAL A 108 11.99 -7.44 -9.34
N PRO A 109 12.65 -6.28 -9.28
CA PRO A 109 14.11 -6.18 -9.38
C PRO A 109 14.79 -6.98 -8.28
N THR A 110 15.76 -7.81 -8.67
CA THR A 110 16.56 -8.65 -7.75
C THR A 110 17.98 -8.15 -7.57
N PHE A 111 18.37 -7.11 -8.29
CA PHE A 111 19.69 -6.49 -8.24
C PHE A 111 19.84 -5.44 -7.16
N LEU A 112 18.73 -4.93 -6.59
CA LEU A 112 18.79 -3.95 -5.52
C LEU A 112 19.27 -4.57 -4.20
N PRO A 113 19.98 -3.80 -3.36
CA PRO A 113 20.24 -4.14 -1.97
C PRO A 113 18.92 -4.38 -1.20
N SER A 114 19.01 -4.99 -0.02
CA SER A 114 17.82 -5.07 0.86
C SER A 114 17.51 -3.69 1.46
N PRO A 115 16.24 -3.41 1.84
CA PRO A 115 15.85 -2.11 2.40
C PRO A 115 16.58 -1.66 3.67
N LYS A 116 17.34 -2.55 4.32
CA LYS A 116 18.17 -2.25 5.50
C LYS A 116 19.66 -2.12 5.18
N GLU A 117 20.07 -2.46 3.96
CA GLU A 117 21.46 -2.41 3.53
C GLU A 117 21.81 -1.00 3.01
N GLU A 118 23.08 -0.65 3.17
CA GLU A 118 23.67 0.55 2.58
C GLU A 118 23.52 0.52 1.04
N GLY A 119 23.31 1.69 0.43
CA GLY A 119 23.12 1.81 -1.01
C GLY A 119 21.70 1.53 -1.51
N TYR A 120 20.76 1.16 -0.61
CA TYR A 120 19.38 0.89 -1.04
C TYR A 120 18.65 2.17 -1.48
N GLU A 121 18.81 3.27 -0.76
CA GLU A 121 18.14 4.54 -1.06
C GLU A 121 18.65 5.10 -2.39
N GLU A 122 19.96 5.08 -2.63
CA GLU A 122 20.60 5.47 -3.88
C GLU A 122 20.17 4.60 -5.07
N ALA A 123 20.06 3.28 -4.85
CA ALA A 123 19.57 2.38 -5.90
C ALA A 123 18.09 2.63 -6.24
N VAL A 124 17.26 3.00 -5.27
CA VAL A 124 15.86 3.41 -5.51
C VAL A 124 15.80 4.72 -6.30
N GLU A 125 16.63 5.70 -5.97
CA GLU A 125 16.74 6.97 -6.72
C GLU A 125 17.13 6.71 -8.17
N GLU A 126 18.14 5.89 -8.40
CA GLU A 126 18.61 5.55 -9.75
C GLU A 126 17.53 4.84 -10.58
N VAL A 127 16.79 3.90 -9.97
CA VAL A 127 15.68 3.23 -10.66
C VAL A 127 14.57 4.21 -10.98
N LEU A 128 14.15 5.07 -10.05
CA LEU A 128 13.10 6.06 -10.28
C LEU A 128 13.51 7.07 -11.36
N ARG A 129 14.73 7.60 -11.29
CA ARG A 129 15.29 8.49 -12.29
C ARG A 129 15.26 7.86 -13.68
N THR A 130 15.86 6.70 -13.79
CA THR A 130 16.01 6.02 -15.09
C THR A 130 14.66 5.63 -15.69
N LEU A 131 13.74 5.06 -14.90
CA LEU A 131 12.39 4.74 -15.38
C LEU A 131 11.66 5.99 -15.83
N THR A 132 11.72 7.08 -15.06
CA THR A 132 11.05 8.33 -15.40
C THR A 132 11.56 8.90 -16.72
N LEU A 133 12.88 9.01 -16.90
CA LEU A 133 13.49 9.62 -18.08
C LEU A 133 13.35 8.74 -19.33
N GLU A 134 13.48 7.43 -19.16
CA GLU A 134 13.50 6.49 -20.25
C GLU A 134 12.10 6.04 -20.71
N VAL A 135 11.11 6.05 -19.82
CA VAL A 135 9.75 5.55 -20.11
C VAL A 135 8.77 6.70 -20.36
N ARG A 136 8.96 7.84 -19.69
CA ARG A 136 8.13 9.06 -19.83
C ARG A 136 6.63 8.79 -19.64
N ARG A 137 6.27 8.07 -18.57
CA ARG A 137 4.88 7.71 -18.22
C ARG A 137 4.52 8.23 -16.85
N GLY A 138 3.23 8.53 -16.64
CA GLY A 138 2.72 8.92 -15.34
C GLY A 138 3.07 7.89 -14.27
N THR A 139 3.89 8.29 -13.28
CA THR A 139 4.48 7.39 -12.28
C THR A 139 4.04 7.77 -10.88
N LEU A 140 3.44 6.81 -10.16
CA LEU A 140 3.19 6.91 -8.72
C LEU A 140 4.19 6.04 -7.97
N ALA A 141 5.03 6.64 -7.13
CA ALA A 141 5.94 5.92 -6.26
C ALA A 141 5.43 5.94 -4.81
N LEU A 142 5.16 4.76 -4.26
CA LEU A 142 4.61 4.57 -2.93
C LEU A 142 5.71 4.21 -1.93
N PHE A 143 5.91 5.12 -0.98
CA PHE A 143 6.89 5.02 0.10
C PHE A 143 6.22 4.58 1.41
N THR A 144 7.02 4.04 2.32
CA THR A 144 6.65 3.76 3.72
C THR A 144 7.36 4.70 4.70
N SER A 145 8.12 5.68 4.21
CA SER A 145 8.91 6.62 5.00
C SER A 145 8.85 8.02 4.40
N HIS A 146 8.37 8.98 5.19
CA HIS A 146 8.40 10.40 4.79
C HIS A 146 9.83 10.96 4.67
N ARG A 147 10.79 10.43 5.45
CA ARG A 147 12.19 10.82 5.34
C ARG A 147 12.73 10.45 3.96
N MET A 148 12.65 9.16 3.62
CA MET A 148 13.13 8.66 2.34
C MET A 148 12.43 9.34 1.14
N LEU A 149 11.12 9.61 1.25
CA LEU A 149 10.40 10.38 0.21
C LEU A 149 11.02 11.77 0.01
N ARG A 150 11.32 12.49 1.10
CA ARG A 150 11.93 13.82 1.01
C ARG A 150 13.34 13.78 0.43
N ASP A 151 14.14 12.80 0.84
CA ASP A 151 15.52 12.63 0.37
C ASP A 151 15.52 12.36 -1.14
N VAL A 152 14.72 11.41 -1.62
CA VAL A 152 14.52 11.10 -3.04
C VAL A 152 13.96 12.29 -3.83
N HIS A 153 12.97 13.00 -3.28
CA HIS A 153 12.42 14.20 -3.94
C HIS A 153 13.49 15.29 -4.11
N GLY A 154 14.29 15.55 -3.06
CA GLY A 154 15.36 16.53 -3.11
C GLY A 154 16.44 16.18 -4.14
N SER A 155 16.80 14.90 -4.21
CA SER A 155 17.81 14.39 -5.15
C SER A 155 17.37 14.47 -6.61
N LEU A 156 16.10 14.18 -6.91
CA LEU A 156 15.61 14.07 -8.29
C LEU A 156 15.00 15.35 -8.86
N ARG A 157 14.65 16.33 -8.02
CA ARG A 157 13.83 17.49 -8.41
C ARG A 157 14.45 18.34 -9.51
N GLU A 158 15.74 18.68 -9.38
CA GLU A 158 16.44 19.56 -10.33
C GLU A 158 16.61 18.83 -11.67
N GLU A 159 17.17 17.63 -11.66
CA GLU A 159 17.42 16.85 -12.87
C GLU A 159 16.14 16.54 -13.66
N LEU A 160 15.05 16.09 -12.99
CA LEU A 160 13.79 15.84 -13.66
C LEU A 160 13.13 17.12 -14.17
N GLY A 161 13.28 18.22 -13.46
CA GLY A 161 12.80 19.54 -13.87
C GLY A 161 13.49 20.04 -15.15
N ASP A 162 14.81 19.91 -15.26
CA ASP A 162 15.60 20.24 -16.44
C ASP A 162 15.18 19.41 -17.66
N GLU A 163 14.78 18.17 -17.43
CA GLU A 163 14.25 17.24 -18.43
C GLU A 163 12.74 17.43 -18.73
N GLY A 164 12.11 18.47 -18.15
CA GLY A 164 10.72 18.82 -18.35
C GLY A 164 9.72 17.86 -17.69
N VAL A 165 10.12 17.11 -16.67
CA VAL A 165 9.26 16.22 -15.91
C VAL A 165 8.86 16.87 -14.59
N LEU A 166 7.55 16.98 -14.36
CA LEU A 166 7.03 17.47 -13.08
C LEU A 166 7.15 16.39 -12.01
N LEU A 167 7.93 16.67 -10.95
CA LEU A 167 8.03 15.86 -9.75
C LEU A 167 7.18 16.48 -8.63
N LEU A 168 6.29 15.69 -8.05
CA LEU A 168 5.38 16.06 -6.97
C LEU A 168 5.67 15.21 -5.72
N GLY A 169 5.87 15.85 -4.57
CA GLY A 169 6.15 15.19 -3.29
C GLY A 169 5.08 15.46 -2.24
N GLN A 170 4.54 14.41 -1.64
CA GLN A 170 3.59 14.54 -0.53
C GLN A 170 4.24 15.26 0.65
N GLY A 171 3.54 16.32 1.15
CA GLY A 171 4.03 17.14 2.25
C GLY A 171 5.12 18.17 1.84
N LEU A 172 5.45 18.25 0.55
CA LEU A 172 6.45 19.18 -0.02
C LEU A 172 5.82 20.19 -0.98
N ASP A 173 5.04 19.71 -1.94
CA ASP A 173 4.55 20.55 -3.05
C ASP A 173 3.05 20.90 -2.91
N GLY A 174 2.44 20.64 -1.77
CA GLY A 174 1.07 21.06 -1.46
C GLY A 174 0.20 19.99 -0.81
N PRO A 175 -1.07 20.31 -0.57
CA PRO A 175 -2.02 19.37 0.03
C PRO A 175 -2.37 18.25 -0.95
N ARG A 176 -2.77 17.09 -0.41
CA ARG A 176 -3.08 15.87 -1.15
C ARG A 176 -4.03 16.07 -2.34
N SER A 177 -5.09 16.84 -2.17
CA SER A 177 -6.06 17.13 -3.23
C SER A 177 -5.46 17.89 -4.39
N PHE A 178 -4.57 18.84 -4.10
CA PHE A 178 -3.83 19.60 -5.11
C PHE A 178 -2.86 18.69 -5.87
N LEU A 179 -2.06 17.88 -5.16
CA LEU A 179 -1.13 16.94 -5.77
C LEU A 179 -1.84 15.94 -6.69
N ALA A 180 -2.96 15.36 -6.23
CA ALA A 180 -3.75 14.43 -7.03
C ALA A 180 -4.37 15.10 -8.27
N LYS A 181 -4.75 16.38 -8.17
CA LYS A 181 -5.22 17.16 -9.32
C LYS A 181 -4.10 17.42 -10.32
N ARG A 182 -2.97 17.94 -9.87
CA ARG A 182 -1.81 18.23 -10.72
C ARG A 182 -1.29 16.98 -11.42
N PHE A 183 -1.19 15.87 -10.71
CA PHE A 183 -0.74 14.59 -11.25
C PHE A 183 -1.66 14.07 -12.36
N ARG A 184 -2.99 14.31 -12.26
CA ARG A 184 -3.94 13.95 -13.33
C ARG A 184 -3.83 14.86 -14.56
N GLU A 185 -3.54 16.14 -14.37
CA GLU A 185 -3.50 17.14 -15.44
C GLU A 185 -2.17 17.09 -16.22
N GLU A 186 -1.08 16.71 -15.56
CA GLU A 186 0.28 16.67 -16.11
C GLU A 186 0.68 15.22 -16.44
N VAL A 187 0.29 14.77 -17.62
CA VAL A 187 0.62 13.40 -18.09
C VAL A 187 2.14 13.24 -18.19
N GLY A 188 2.66 12.10 -17.67
CA GLY A 188 4.09 11.83 -17.60
C GLY A 188 4.80 12.40 -16.36
N SER A 189 4.05 13.06 -15.45
CA SER A 189 4.59 13.51 -14.16
C SER A 189 4.87 12.35 -13.20
N VAL A 190 5.62 12.64 -12.14
CA VAL A 190 5.94 11.69 -11.05
C VAL A 190 5.35 12.20 -9.76
N LEU A 191 4.63 11.32 -9.04
CA LEU A 191 4.09 11.60 -7.72
C LEU A 191 4.71 10.65 -6.70
N LEU A 192 5.37 11.21 -5.69
CA LEU A 192 5.89 10.49 -4.54
C LEU A 192 4.90 10.59 -3.38
N GLY A 193 4.36 9.46 -2.93
CA GLY A 193 3.35 9.42 -1.88
C GLY A 193 3.67 8.42 -0.77
N THR A 194 3.12 8.67 0.42
CA THR A 194 3.12 7.75 1.57
C THR A 194 1.69 7.28 1.88
N ASP A 195 1.41 6.92 3.11
CA ASP A 195 0.19 6.22 3.57
C ASP A 195 -1.12 6.74 2.97
N SER A 196 -1.31 8.06 2.89
CA SER A 196 -2.54 8.63 2.34
C SER A 196 -2.70 8.42 0.83
N PHE A 197 -1.63 8.06 0.12
CA PHE A 197 -1.66 7.73 -1.31
C PHE A 197 -1.78 6.22 -1.58
N TRP A 198 -1.51 5.37 -0.59
CA TRP A 198 -1.86 3.95 -0.66
C TRP A 198 -3.38 3.76 -0.72
N GLU A 199 -4.14 4.66 -0.07
CA GLU A 199 -5.60 4.63 0.00
C GLU A 199 -6.21 5.92 -0.57
N GLY A 200 -7.31 5.80 -1.30
CA GLY A 200 -8.19 6.93 -1.64
C GLY A 200 -7.71 7.94 -2.69
N VAL A 201 -6.68 7.67 -3.50
CA VAL A 201 -6.36 8.48 -4.68
C VAL A 201 -6.97 7.84 -5.91
N ASP A 202 -7.80 8.60 -6.61
CA ASP A 202 -8.42 8.21 -7.88
C ASP A 202 -7.74 8.95 -9.03
N VAL A 203 -6.87 8.23 -9.75
CA VAL A 203 -6.14 8.75 -10.92
C VAL A 203 -6.31 7.74 -12.05
N PRO A 204 -7.33 7.90 -12.89
CA PRO A 204 -7.58 6.99 -14.00
C PRO A 204 -6.74 7.31 -15.25
N GLY A 205 -6.55 6.29 -16.08
CA GLY A 205 -6.02 6.43 -17.43
C GLY A 205 -4.50 6.73 -17.50
N GLU A 206 -4.09 7.44 -18.52
CA GLU A 206 -2.68 7.71 -18.86
C GLU A 206 -1.92 8.53 -17.80
N ALA A 207 -2.62 9.15 -16.88
CA ALA A 207 -1.99 9.86 -15.77
C ALA A 207 -1.27 8.92 -14.78
N LEU A 208 -1.66 7.64 -14.71
CA LEU A 208 -1.00 6.61 -13.90
C LEU A 208 -0.82 5.33 -14.71
N GLU A 209 0.35 5.14 -15.27
CA GLU A 209 0.73 3.93 -16.01
C GLU A 209 1.87 3.15 -15.35
N VAL A 210 2.65 3.78 -14.46
CA VAL A 210 3.73 3.11 -13.71
C VAL A 210 3.48 3.28 -12.20
N LEU A 211 3.36 2.17 -11.50
CA LEU A 211 3.27 2.12 -10.05
C LEU A 211 4.56 1.54 -9.48
N VAL A 212 5.27 2.32 -8.68
CA VAL A 212 6.48 1.86 -8.00
C VAL A 212 6.17 1.67 -6.52
N ILE A 213 6.34 0.45 -6.02
CA ILE A 213 6.24 0.11 -4.60
C ILE A 213 7.66 0.03 -4.07
N VAL A 214 8.08 1.06 -3.35
CA VAL A 214 9.46 1.21 -2.88
C VAL A 214 9.79 0.14 -1.84
N ARG A 215 8.94 -0.03 -0.83
CA ARG A 215 9.10 -1.07 0.21
C ARG A 215 7.76 -1.78 0.43
N LEU A 216 7.82 -3.03 0.89
CA LEU A 216 6.63 -3.75 1.35
C LEU A 216 5.99 -2.96 2.50
N PRO A 217 4.66 -2.68 2.47
CA PRO A 217 4.00 -1.69 3.31
C PRO A 217 3.67 -2.21 4.73
N PHE A 218 4.67 -2.72 5.43
CA PHE A 218 4.53 -3.04 6.85
C PHE A 218 4.35 -1.75 7.66
N SER A 219 3.42 -1.79 8.62
CA SER A 219 3.26 -0.72 9.59
C SER A 219 4.50 -0.56 10.46
N VAL A 220 4.70 0.65 10.97
CA VAL A 220 5.83 0.95 11.86
C VAL A 220 5.58 0.27 13.21
N PRO A 221 6.49 -0.61 13.69
CA PRO A 221 6.26 -1.38 14.92
C PRO A 221 6.07 -0.53 16.18
N THR A 222 6.53 0.72 16.17
CA THR A 222 6.43 1.68 17.29
C THR A 222 5.17 2.56 17.23
N GLU A 223 4.29 2.35 16.25
CA GLU A 223 2.97 2.96 16.28
C GLU A 223 2.16 2.41 17.47
N PRO A 224 1.56 3.25 18.32
CA PRO A 224 0.95 2.81 19.57
C PRO A 224 -0.05 1.66 19.42
N LEU A 225 -0.94 1.74 18.43
CA LEU A 225 -1.92 0.68 18.16
C LEU A 225 -1.28 -0.61 17.64
N VAL A 226 -0.26 -0.50 16.79
CA VAL A 226 0.46 -1.66 16.26
C VAL A 226 1.24 -2.36 17.36
N GLU A 227 1.95 -1.60 18.18
CA GLU A 227 2.73 -2.11 19.30
C GLU A 227 1.85 -2.85 20.30
N ALA A 228 0.77 -2.21 20.75
CA ALA A 228 -0.16 -2.79 21.73
C ALA A 228 -0.87 -4.05 21.18
N LYS A 229 -1.25 -4.05 19.90
CA LYS A 229 -1.83 -5.23 19.22
C LYS A 229 -0.84 -6.39 19.18
N CYS A 230 0.41 -6.11 18.83
CA CYS A 230 1.47 -7.11 18.80
C CYS A 230 1.78 -7.67 20.21
N GLU A 231 1.79 -6.81 21.23
CA GLU A 231 1.98 -7.24 22.63
C GLU A 231 0.85 -8.15 23.10
N ARG A 232 -0.40 -7.79 22.80
CA ARG A 232 -1.56 -8.61 23.14
C ARG A 232 -1.46 -10.00 22.54
N LEU A 233 -1.18 -10.08 21.23
CA LEU A 233 -1.03 -11.38 20.55
C LEU A 233 0.08 -12.23 21.16
N ARG A 234 1.24 -11.61 21.52
CA ARG A 234 2.32 -12.33 22.23
C ARG A 234 1.87 -12.86 23.59
N LYS A 235 1.10 -12.07 24.37
CA LYS A 235 0.54 -12.51 25.67
C LYS A 235 -0.44 -13.68 25.50
N GLU A 236 -1.17 -13.73 24.39
CA GLU A 236 -2.06 -14.82 24.01
C GLU A 236 -1.32 -16.06 23.43
N GLY A 237 0.01 -16.01 23.32
CA GLY A 237 0.82 -17.07 22.71
C GLY A 237 0.73 -17.16 21.19
N ARG A 238 0.24 -16.12 20.55
CA ARG A 238 0.05 -16.00 19.10
C ARG A 238 1.23 -15.25 18.45
N ASP A 239 1.48 -15.48 17.17
CA ASP A 239 2.55 -14.81 16.43
C ASP A 239 2.03 -13.52 15.78
N PRO A 240 2.44 -12.32 16.27
CA PRO A 240 1.96 -11.04 15.76
C PRO A 240 2.36 -10.79 14.29
N PHE A 241 3.46 -11.40 13.83
CA PHE A 241 3.89 -11.20 12.46
C PHE A 241 2.94 -11.89 11.47
N TRP A 242 2.65 -13.17 11.68
CA TRP A 242 1.81 -13.95 10.78
C TRP A 242 0.32 -13.63 10.90
N GLU A 243 -0.14 -13.30 12.11
CA GLU A 243 -1.56 -13.13 12.39
C GLU A 243 -2.06 -11.69 12.28
N TYR A 244 -1.13 -10.71 12.29
CA TYR A 244 -1.49 -9.30 12.21
C TYR A 244 -0.66 -8.53 11.18
N SER A 245 0.67 -8.43 11.39
CA SER A 245 1.50 -7.51 10.59
C SER A 245 1.53 -7.88 9.10
N LEU A 246 1.63 -9.16 8.77
CA LEU A 246 1.66 -9.63 7.39
C LEU A 246 0.30 -9.50 6.69
N PRO A 247 -0.85 -9.92 7.26
CA PRO A 247 -2.16 -9.68 6.66
C PRO A 247 -2.46 -8.21 6.38
N GLU A 248 -2.20 -7.31 7.34
CA GLU A 248 -2.39 -5.87 7.15
C GLU A 248 -1.52 -5.32 6.02
N ALA A 249 -0.25 -5.72 5.98
CA ALA A 249 0.66 -5.29 4.92
C ALA A 249 0.23 -5.82 3.53
N VAL A 250 -0.28 -7.05 3.44
CA VAL A 250 -0.80 -7.62 2.19
C VAL A 250 -2.06 -6.89 1.72
N ILE A 251 -2.97 -6.53 2.63
CA ILE A 251 -4.15 -5.72 2.31
C ILE A 251 -3.71 -4.37 1.72
N LYS A 252 -2.79 -3.68 2.39
CA LYS A 252 -2.26 -2.38 1.96
C LYS A 252 -1.54 -2.49 0.60
N PHE A 253 -0.75 -3.53 0.39
CA PHE A 253 -0.09 -3.81 -0.89
C PHE A 253 -1.10 -3.98 -2.03
N ARG A 254 -2.17 -4.75 -1.81
CA ARG A 254 -3.26 -4.90 -2.80
C ARG A 254 -4.03 -3.62 -3.05
N GLN A 255 -4.23 -2.79 -2.03
CA GLN A 255 -4.84 -1.46 -2.19
C GLN A 255 -3.98 -0.57 -3.09
N GLY A 256 -2.66 -0.56 -2.90
CA GLY A 256 -1.71 0.13 -3.77
C GLY A 256 -1.77 -0.38 -5.21
N PHE A 257 -1.72 -1.70 -5.40
CA PHE A 257 -1.87 -2.32 -6.73
C PHE A 257 -3.18 -1.91 -7.42
N GLY A 258 -4.29 -1.88 -6.67
CA GLY A 258 -5.61 -1.51 -7.19
C GLY A 258 -5.72 -0.04 -7.67
N ARG A 259 -4.67 0.78 -7.50
CA ARG A 259 -4.64 2.14 -8.06
C ARG A 259 -4.39 2.15 -9.56
N LEU A 260 -3.72 1.14 -10.10
CA LEU A 260 -3.24 1.12 -11.48
C LEU A 260 -4.35 0.84 -12.50
N ILE A 261 -5.25 -0.09 -12.22
CA ILE A 261 -6.30 -0.51 -13.17
C ILE A 261 -7.67 -0.14 -12.62
N ARG A 262 -8.36 0.77 -13.29
CA ARG A 262 -9.70 1.31 -12.96
C ARG A 262 -10.72 1.04 -14.05
N HIS A 263 -10.25 1.01 -15.29
CA HIS A 263 -11.07 0.82 -16.48
C HIS A 263 -10.53 -0.32 -17.36
N ARG A 264 -11.38 -0.82 -18.24
CA ARG A 264 -11.01 -1.93 -19.15
C ARG A 264 -9.89 -1.58 -20.13
N ASN A 265 -9.67 -0.29 -20.36
CA ASN A 265 -8.63 0.19 -21.29
C ASN A 265 -7.36 0.60 -20.56
N ASP A 266 -7.35 0.63 -19.22
CA ASP A 266 -6.16 0.94 -18.47
C ASP A 266 -5.12 -0.16 -18.63
N ARG A 267 -3.87 0.25 -18.66
CA ARG A 267 -2.71 -0.64 -18.71
C ARG A 267 -1.59 -0.03 -17.89
N GLY A 268 -0.73 -0.87 -17.37
CA GLY A 268 0.41 -0.33 -16.64
C GLY A 268 1.39 -1.37 -16.15
N VAL A 269 2.42 -0.86 -15.48
CA VAL A 269 3.50 -1.65 -14.92
C VAL A 269 3.57 -1.40 -13.41
N VAL A 270 3.71 -2.47 -12.63
CA VAL A 270 4.03 -2.40 -11.21
C VAL A 270 5.49 -2.82 -11.01
N VAL A 271 6.27 -1.97 -10.38
CA VAL A 271 7.66 -2.27 -10.02
C VAL A 271 7.78 -2.34 -8.51
N VAL A 272 8.09 -3.52 -7.97
CA VAL A 272 8.27 -3.74 -6.53
C VAL A 272 9.75 -3.74 -6.21
N LEU A 273 10.28 -2.64 -5.67
CA LEU A 273 11.73 -2.46 -5.43
C LEU A 273 12.24 -3.23 -4.19
N ASP A 274 11.35 -3.79 -3.42
CA ASP A 274 11.70 -4.58 -2.23
C ASP A 274 11.97 -6.04 -2.59
N GLY A 275 13.22 -6.43 -2.67
CA GLY A 275 13.65 -7.80 -3.01
C GLY A 275 13.17 -8.87 -2.01
N ARG A 276 12.71 -8.48 -0.81
CA ARG A 276 12.09 -9.42 0.15
C ARG A 276 10.83 -10.08 -0.42
N ALA A 277 10.15 -9.44 -1.37
CA ALA A 277 9.00 -10.01 -2.06
C ALA A 277 9.30 -11.35 -2.74
N VAL A 278 10.54 -11.59 -3.16
CA VAL A 278 10.95 -12.85 -3.81
C VAL A 278 12.01 -13.64 -3.03
N ARG A 279 12.67 -13.02 -2.03
CA ARG A 279 13.74 -13.64 -1.25
C ARG A 279 13.27 -14.19 0.10
N SER A 280 12.19 -13.64 0.69
CA SER A 280 11.68 -14.08 1.99
C SER A 280 10.52 -15.08 1.85
N LYS A 281 10.32 -15.92 2.87
CA LYS A 281 9.23 -16.88 2.93
C LYS A 281 7.85 -16.20 2.87
N TYR A 282 7.71 -15.06 3.54
CA TYR A 282 6.46 -14.28 3.55
C TYR A 282 6.26 -13.43 2.29
N GLY A 283 7.33 -13.13 1.57
CA GLY A 283 7.26 -12.25 0.38
C GLY A 283 6.36 -12.80 -0.70
N ARG A 284 6.30 -14.12 -0.84
CA ARG A 284 5.41 -14.79 -1.78
C ARG A 284 3.93 -14.47 -1.50
N THR A 285 3.52 -14.29 -0.25
CA THR A 285 2.15 -13.93 0.13
C THR A 285 1.69 -12.63 -0.51
N PHE A 286 2.60 -11.65 -0.65
CA PHE A 286 2.29 -10.39 -1.35
C PHE A 286 2.04 -10.62 -2.84
N LEU A 287 2.94 -11.32 -3.50
CA LEU A 287 2.88 -11.54 -4.94
C LEU A 287 1.71 -12.46 -5.32
N ASP A 288 1.45 -13.51 -4.56
CA ASP A 288 0.33 -14.43 -4.77
C ASP A 288 -1.03 -13.78 -4.45
N SER A 289 -1.04 -12.66 -3.73
CA SER A 289 -2.26 -11.87 -3.50
C SER A 289 -2.72 -11.08 -4.72
N LEU A 290 -1.83 -10.88 -5.71
CA LEU A 290 -2.14 -10.17 -6.94
C LEU A 290 -2.89 -11.07 -7.93
N PRO A 291 -3.75 -10.51 -8.78
CA PRO A 291 -4.52 -11.26 -9.79
C PRO A 291 -3.67 -11.66 -11.01
N VAL A 292 -2.38 -11.42 -10.98
CA VAL A 292 -1.47 -11.58 -12.11
C VAL A 292 -0.08 -12.01 -11.62
N GLY A 293 0.62 -12.83 -12.43
CA GLY A 293 1.98 -13.26 -12.13
C GLY A 293 3.01 -12.12 -12.22
N PHE A 294 4.21 -12.37 -11.72
CA PHE A 294 5.31 -11.40 -11.67
C PHE A 294 6.55 -11.90 -12.41
N ARG A 295 7.45 -10.97 -12.75
CA ARG A 295 8.75 -11.24 -13.36
C ARG A 295 9.89 -10.75 -12.47
N LYS A 296 10.87 -11.62 -12.22
CA LYS A 296 12.15 -11.24 -11.61
C LYS A 296 13.00 -10.54 -12.67
N VAL A 297 13.60 -9.41 -12.29
CA VAL A 297 14.42 -8.58 -13.17
C VAL A 297 15.83 -8.51 -12.56
N ARG A 298 16.86 -8.70 -13.38
CA ARG A 298 18.25 -8.89 -12.92
C ARG A 298 19.14 -7.66 -13.08
N SER A 299 18.72 -6.69 -13.89
CA SER A 299 19.43 -5.42 -14.07
C SER A 299 18.48 -4.28 -14.38
N LEU A 300 18.97 -3.04 -14.27
CA LEU A 300 18.21 -1.82 -14.57
C LEU A 300 17.88 -1.74 -16.06
N GLU A 301 18.82 -2.12 -16.94
CA GLU A 301 18.62 -2.15 -18.39
C GLU A 301 17.53 -3.16 -18.78
N GLU A 302 17.50 -4.33 -18.13
CA GLU A 302 16.42 -5.30 -18.32
C GLU A 302 15.07 -4.73 -17.91
N LEU A 303 15.01 -4.01 -16.77
CA LEU A 303 13.78 -3.37 -16.28
C LEU A 303 13.26 -2.35 -17.29
N VAL A 304 14.11 -1.43 -17.72
CA VAL A 304 13.74 -0.38 -18.68
C VAL A 304 13.23 -0.99 -20.01
N ARG A 305 13.98 -1.97 -20.54
CA ARG A 305 13.57 -2.65 -21.77
C ARG A 305 12.21 -3.32 -21.66
N LEU A 306 11.95 -4.01 -20.54
CA LEU A 306 10.68 -4.68 -20.29
C LEU A 306 9.52 -3.68 -20.17
N VAL A 307 9.73 -2.59 -19.45
CA VAL A 307 8.71 -1.56 -19.24
C VAL A 307 8.40 -0.83 -20.55
N ARG A 308 9.40 -0.47 -21.34
CA ARG A 308 9.21 0.12 -22.68
C ARG A 308 8.45 -0.83 -23.61
N GLY A 309 8.93 -2.07 -23.75
CA GLY A 309 8.29 -3.08 -24.59
C GLY A 309 6.83 -3.31 -24.22
N TRP A 310 6.50 -3.30 -22.92
CA TRP A 310 5.13 -3.43 -22.44
C TRP A 310 4.19 -2.35 -23.00
N PHE A 311 4.65 -1.12 -23.12
CA PHE A 311 3.86 -0.01 -23.63
C PHE A 311 3.82 0.07 -25.15
N GLU A 312 4.81 -0.50 -25.84
CA GLU A 312 4.89 -0.59 -27.31
C GLU A 312 4.06 -1.75 -27.87
N GLU A 313 3.95 -2.86 -27.12
CA GLU A 313 3.22 -4.06 -27.52
C GLU A 313 1.69 -3.89 -27.45
N GLY A 314 0.99 -4.55 -28.40
CA GLY A 314 -0.46 -4.67 -28.37
C GLY A 314 -0.96 -5.71 -27.33
N PRO A 315 -2.29 -5.72 -27.00
CA PRO A 315 -2.84 -6.66 -26.00
C PRO A 315 -2.55 -8.13 -26.29
N ASP A 316 -2.64 -8.54 -27.56
CA ASP A 316 -2.41 -9.94 -27.96
C ASP A 316 -0.94 -10.33 -27.90
N GLU A 317 -0.02 -9.41 -28.20
CA GLU A 317 1.43 -9.61 -28.07
C GLU A 317 1.82 -9.77 -26.61
N ARG A 318 1.27 -8.94 -25.71
CA ARG A 318 1.46 -9.03 -24.27
C ARG A 318 0.97 -10.36 -23.69
N ARG A 319 -0.18 -10.87 -24.13
CA ARG A 319 -0.66 -12.20 -23.74
C ARG A 319 0.27 -13.32 -24.22
N ARG A 320 0.76 -13.25 -25.47
CA ARG A 320 1.71 -14.23 -26.02
C ARG A 320 3.04 -14.20 -25.27
N ALA A 321 3.60 -13.01 -25.06
CA ALA A 321 4.84 -12.86 -24.30
C ALA A 321 4.72 -13.47 -22.90
N ARG A 322 3.60 -13.24 -22.22
CA ARG A 322 3.35 -13.80 -20.90
C ARG A 322 3.20 -15.32 -20.89
N ALA A 323 2.51 -15.91 -21.87
CA ALA A 323 2.40 -17.36 -21.99
C ALA A 323 3.78 -18.02 -22.16
N LEU A 324 4.69 -17.41 -22.93
CA LEU A 324 6.07 -17.85 -23.06
C LEU A 324 6.86 -17.75 -21.75
N TRP A 325 6.63 -16.69 -20.96
CA TRP A 325 7.28 -16.53 -19.63
C TRP A 325 6.82 -17.58 -18.63
N ALA A 326 5.52 -17.90 -18.58
CA ALA A 326 5.00 -18.93 -17.69
C ALA A 326 5.60 -20.31 -17.98
N GLN A 327 5.85 -20.63 -19.25
CA GLN A 327 6.53 -21.87 -19.65
C GLN A 327 8.00 -21.91 -19.24
N ALA A 328 8.70 -20.75 -19.29
CA ALA A 328 10.12 -20.66 -18.93
C ALA A 328 10.40 -20.69 -17.43
N VAL A 329 9.42 -20.44 -16.58
CA VAL A 329 9.53 -20.46 -15.10
C VAL A 329 9.11 -21.81 -14.52
N GLY A 330 8.43 -22.64 -15.30
CA GLY A 330 7.97 -23.99 -14.93
C GLY A 330 9.02 -25.09 -15.13
N THR A 331 10.24 -24.74 -15.53
CA THR A 331 11.44 -25.58 -15.56
C THR A 331 12.50 -25.04 -14.62
#